data_52214865d31ba009bdda27087dd0a174
#
_entry.id   52214865d31ba009bdda27087dd0a174
#
_cell.length_a   1.000
_cell.length_b   1.000
_cell.length_c   1.000
_cell.angle_alpha   90.00
_cell.angle_beta   90.00
_cell.angle_gamma   90.00
#
_symmetry.space_group_name_H-M   'P 1'
#
loop_
_entity.id
_entity.type
_entity.pdbx_description
1 polymer ?
#
loop_
_entity_poly.entity_id
_entity_poly.type
_entity_poly.pdbx_seq_one_letter_code
_entity_poly.pdbx_strand_id
1 'polypeptide(L)'
;MKIDAFSHWMHARQEDVEHALERWVSCDSPAGLGLVMRYAVLDGGKRLRPLLVMAAAEAVAGDSASALRAAVAVELIHAYSLVHDDMPCMDNDVLRRGKPTVHVKYGEAQAMLAGDAMQALAFDVLTPDTGMSPQ
;
A
#
# COMPACT_ATOMS: atom_id res chain seq x y z
N MET A 1 -2.97 20.29 -21.55
CA MET A 1 -3.42 20.15 -20.15
C MET A 1 -2.68 21.20 -19.33
N LYS A 2 -3.40 22.05 -18.61
CA LYS A 2 -2.76 23.03 -17.75
C LYS A 2 -2.15 22.28 -16.56
N ILE A 3 -0.95 22.66 -16.15
CA ILE A 3 -0.22 22.07 -14.99
C ILE A 3 -1.12 22.01 -13.76
N ASP A 4 -1.96 23.01 -13.53
CA ASP A 4 -2.90 23.07 -12.42
C ASP A 4 -3.94 21.93 -12.42
N ALA A 5 -4.49 21.57 -13.58
CA ALA A 5 -5.49 20.50 -13.67
C ALA A 5 -4.88 19.11 -13.36
N PHE A 6 -3.67 18.86 -13.83
CA PHE A 6 -2.94 17.64 -13.51
C PHE A 6 -2.58 17.57 -12.04
N SER A 7 -2.11 18.66 -11.45
CA SER A 7 -1.78 18.72 -10.03
C SER A 7 -3.00 18.45 -9.15
N HIS A 8 -4.16 19.04 -9.48
CA HIS A 8 -5.41 18.80 -8.77
C HIS A 8 -5.85 17.33 -8.88
N TRP A 9 -5.81 16.75 -10.08
CA TRP A 9 -6.12 15.33 -10.29
C TRP A 9 -5.20 14.43 -9.45
N MET A 10 -3.90 14.69 -9.50
CA MET A 10 -2.90 13.91 -8.75
C MET A 10 -3.16 13.94 -7.26
N HIS A 11 -3.39 15.13 -6.68
CA HIS A 11 -3.68 15.27 -5.25
C HIS A 11 -4.97 14.56 -4.86
N ALA A 12 -6.04 14.70 -5.63
CA ALA A 12 -7.30 14.03 -5.36
C ALA A 12 -7.13 12.49 -5.38
N ARG A 13 -6.41 11.95 -6.35
CA ARG A 13 -6.14 10.50 -6.41
C ARG A 13 -5.24 10.02 -5.27
N GLN A 14 -4.25 10.83 -4.87
CA GLN A 14 -3.42 10.51 -3.71
C GLN A 14 -4.25 10.43 -2.42
N GLU A 15 -5.16 11.38 -2.20
CA GLU A 15 -6.07 11.38 -1.04
C GLU A 15 -6.99 10.16 -1.05
N ASP A 16 -7.56 9.80 -2.19
CA ASP A 16 -8.38 8.59 -2.34
C ASP A 16 -7.61 7.33 -1.93
N VAL A 17 -6.36 7.22 -2.37
CA VAL A 17 -5.47 6.08 -2.05
C VAL A 17 -5.11 6.05 -0.57
N GLU A 18 -4.75 7.19 0.03
CA GLU A 18 -4.42 7.26 1.47
C GLU A 18 -5.61 6.82 2.32
N HIS A 19 -6.80 7.35 2.07
CA HIS A 19 -8.01 6.95 2.79
C HIS A 19 -8.35 5.47 2.59
N ALA A 20 -8.10 4.93 1.40
CA ALA A 20 -8.32 3.51 1.14
C ALA A 20 -7.31 2.64 1.90
N LEU A 21 -6.02 3.00 1.90
CA LEU A 21 -4.99 2.32 2.68
C LEU A 21 -5.31 2.33 4.19
N GLU A 22 -5.74 3.48 4.73
CA GLU A 22 -6.15 3.60 6.13
C GLU A 22 -7.30 2.65 6.50
N ARG A 23 -8.25 2.45 5.60
CA ARG A 23 -9.39 1.54 5.81
C ARG A 23 -9.00 0.08 5.72
N TRP A 24 -8.14 -0.28 4.74
CA TRP A 24 -7.74 -1.66 4.52
C TRP A 24 -6.70 -2.16 5.53
N VAL A 25 -5.80 -1.29 5.99
CA VAL A 25 -4.80 -1.65 6.99
C VAL A 25 -5.30 -1.31 8.38
N SER A 26 -6.02 -2.26 9.00
CA SER A 26 -6.58 -2.10 10.34
C SER A 26 -5.50 -2.04 11.42
N CYS A 27 -5.77 -1.26 12.48
CA CYS A 27 -4.96 -1.27 13.70
C CYS A 27 -5.16 -2.54 14.53
N ASP A 28 -6.30 -3.22 14.37
CA ASP A 28 -6.77 -4.27 15.27
C ASP A 28 -6.27 -5.68 14.92
N SER A 29 -5.14 -5.76 14.23
CA SER A 29 -4.53 -7.05 13.90
C SER A 29 -3.84 -7.69 15.12
N PRO A 30 -3.85 -9.04 15.22
CA PRO A 30 -3.20 -9.75 16.32
C PRO A 30 -1.73 -9.38 16.49
N ALA A 31 -1.23 -9.47 17.72
CA ALA A 31 0.18 -9.23 18.08
C ALA A 31 0.72 -7.84 17.70
N GLY A 32 -0.14 -6.85 17.53
CA GLY A 32 0.24 -5.49 17.16
C GLY A 32 0.67 -5.34 15.68
N LEU A 33 0.44 -6.35 14.86
CA LEU A 33 0.91 -6.40 13.48
C LEU A 33 0.32 -5.27 12.63
N GLY A 34 -0.94 -4.89 12.89
CA GLY A 34 -1.59 -3.77 12.19
C GLY A 34 -0.86 -2.44 12.35
N LEU A 35 -0.33 -2.16 13.54
CA LEU A 35 0.46 -0.94 13.78
C LEU A 35 1.76 -0.95 12.98
N VAL A 36 2.41 -2.09 12.87
CA VAL A 36 3.65 -2.25 12.09
C VAL A 36 3.37 -2.07 10.60
N MET A 37 2.30 -2.68 10.08
CA MET A 37 1.86 -2.52 8.69
C MET A 37 1.53 -1.06 8.38
N ARG A 38 0.80 -0.38 9.25
CA ARG A 38 0.48 1.05 9.11
C ARG A 38 1.74 1.91 9.08
N TYR A 39 2.68 1.64 9.97
CA TYR A 39 3.97 2.33 9.96
C TYR A 39 4.70 2.18 8.63
N ALA A 40 4.65 0.97 8.04
CA ALA A 40 5.32 0.68 6.77
C ALA A 40 4.65 1.36 5.57
N VAL A 41 3.30 1.41 5.52
CA VAL A 41 2.57 1.83 4.31
C VAL A 41 2.02 3.26 4.38
N LEU A 42 1.69 3.77 5.57
CA LEU A 42 1.11 5.11 5.76
C LEU A 42 2.15 6.20 6.02
N ASP A 43 3.41 5.95 5.75
CA ASP A 43 4.50 6.90 5.96
C ASP A 43 4.58 8.02 4.90
N GLY A 44 3.54 8.15 4.10
CA GLY A 44 3.55 9.05 2.95
C GLY A 44 4.31 8.44 1.77
N GLY A 45 4.54 9.26 0.79
CA GLY A 45 5.21 8.86 -0.44
C GLY A 45 4.53 9.45 -1.65
N LYS A 46 5.17 9.33 -2.80
CA LYS A 46 4.64 9.91 -4.06
C LYS A 46 3.44 9.14 -4.61
N ARG A 47 3.19 7.93 -4.10
CA ARG A 47 2.11 7.03 -4.58
C ARG A 47 2.09 6.87 -6.10
N LEU A 48 3.25 6.85 -6.72
CA LEU A 48 3.36 6.80 -8.19
C LEU A 48 2.67 5.56 -8.78
N ARG A 49 2.85 4.38 -8.15
CA ARG A 49 2.23 3.14 -8.63
C ARG A 49 0.70 3.19 -8.57
N PRO A 50 0.08 3.56 -7.43
CA PRO A 50 -1.35 3.82 -7.37
C PRO A 50 -1.85 4.83 -8.40
N LEU A 51 -1.15 5.96 -8.58
CA LEU A 51 -1.53 6.98 -9.55
C LEU A 51 -1.53 6.45 -11.00
N LEU A 52 -0.55 5.61 -11.34
CA LEU A 52 -0.53 4.96 -12.66
C LEU A 52 -1.71 4.00 -12.86
N VAL A 53 -2.09 3.25 -11.82
CA VAL A 53 -3.28 2.39 -11.87
C VAL A 53 -4.54 3.23 -12.11
N MET A 54 -4.72 4.30 -11.34
CA MET A 54 -5.89 5.18 -11.48
C MET A 54 -5.94 5.85 -12.86
N ALA A 55 -4.81 6.37 -13.33
CA ALA A 55 -4.72 6.98 -14.66
C ALA A 55 -5.03 5.99 -15.80
N ALA A 56 -4.51 4.76 -15.71
CA ALA A 56 -4.78 3.72 -16.69
C ALA A 56 -6.26 3.34 -16.72
N ALA A 57 -6.89 3.19 -15.57
CA ALA A 57 -8.31 2.89 -15.48
C ALA A 57 -9.18 4.02 -16.08
N GLU A 58 -8.87 5.27 -15.74
CA GLU A 58 -9.59 6.43 -16.29
C GLU A 58 -9.43 6.52 -17.82
N ALA A 59 -8.25 6.22 -18.35
CA ALA A 59 -7.99 6.26 -19.79
C ALA A 59 -8.85 5.28 -20.60
N VAL A 60 -9.30 4.18 -19.99
CA VAL A 60 -10.15 3.17 -20.64
C VAL A 60 -11.59 3.19 -20.10
N ALA A 61 -11.99 4.23 -19.39
CA ALA A 61 -13.29 4.35 -18.74
C ALA A 61 -13.62 3.15 -17.83
N GLY A 62 -12.60 2.65 -17.13
CA GLY A 62 -12.73 1.52 -16.21
C GLY A 62 -13.45 1.89 -14.91
N ASP A 63 -13.85 0.86 -14.15
CA ASP A 63 -14.53 1.04 -12.87
C ASP A 63 -13.59 1.63 -11.82
N SER A 64 -13.99 2.75 -11.24
CA SER A 64 -13.14 3.48 -10.27
C SER A 64 -12.95 2.75 -8.95
N ALA A 65 -13.94 1.97 -8.51
CA ALA A 65 -13.84 1.20 -7.27
C ALA A 65 -12.85 0.04 -7.42
N SER A 66 -12.89 -0.66 -8.54
CA SER A 66 -11.92 -1.71 -8.89
C SER A 66 -10.51 -1.14 -9.06
N ALA A 67 -10.40 0.03 -9.70
CA ALA A 67 -9.13 0.73 -9.86
C ALA A 67 -8.52 1.11 -8.51
N LEU A 68 -9.32 1.61 -7.56
CA LEU A 68 -8.85 1.97 -6.23
C LEU A 68 -8.36 0.74 -5.46
N ARG A 69 -9.05 -0.41 -5.55
CA ARG A 69 -8.59 -1.67 -4.95
C ARG A 69 -7.24 -2.11 -5.55
N ALA A 70 -7.09 -2.05 -6.86
CA ALA A 70 -5.84 -2.36 -7.54
C ALA A 70 -4.72 -1.38 -7.12
N ALA A 71 -5.03 -0.09 -6.98
CA ALA A 71 -4.10 0.93 -6.51
C ALA A 71 -3.59 0.64 -5.08
N VAL A 72 -4.49 0.24 -4.17
CA VAL A 72 -4.14 -0.19 -2.81
C VAL A 72 -3.26 -1.44 -2.84
N ALA A 73 -3.63 -2.43 -3.63
CA ALA A 73 -2.91 -3.70 -3.71
C ALA A 73 -1.46 -3.51 -4.19
N VAL A 74 -1.23 -2.72 -5.25
CA VAL A 74 0.13 -2.49 -5.75
C VAL A 74 0.98 -1.70 -4.75
N GLU A 75 0.38 -0.82 -3.96
CA GLU A 75 1.10 -0.09 -2.92
C GLU A 75 1.45 -0.98 -1.74
N LEU A 76 0.56 -1.89 -1.32
CA LEU A 76 0.86 -2.90 -0.31
C LEU A 76 2.00 -3.82 -0.75
N ILE A 77 2.01 -4.26 -2.00
CA ILE A 77 3.11 -5.06 -2.59
C ILE A 77 4.41 -4.27 -2.56
N HIS A 78 4.36 -2.98 -2.93
CA HIS A 78 5.54 -2.13 -2.85
C HIS A 78 6.04 -1.95 -1.41
N ALA A 79 5.15 -1.68 -0.48
CA ALA A 79 5.51 -1.49 0.93
C ALA A 79 6.15 -2.74 1.54
N TYR A 80 5.57 -3.93 1.32
CA TYR A 80 6.15 -5.16 1.85
C TYR A 80 7.54 -5.43 1.27
N SER A 81 7.74 -5.18 -0.02
CA SER A 81 9.05 -5.39 -0.66
C SER A 81 10.12 -4.51 -0.02
N LEU A 82 9.79 -3.26 0.29
CA LEU A 82 10.71 -2.36 0.97
C LEU A 82 11.03 -2.82 2.40
N VAL A 83 10.02 -3.29 3.14
CA VAL A 83 10.24 -3.81 4.51
C VAL A 83 11.18 -4.99 4.51
N HIS A 84 10.99 -5.94 3.59
CA HIS A 84 11.85 -7.12 3.49
C HIS A 84 13.25 -6.78 2.95
N ASP A 85 13.35 -5.91 1.95
CA ASP A 85 14.64 -5.47 1.40
C ASP A 85 15.50 -4.74 2.44
N ASP A 86 14.89 -4.00 3.35
CA ASP A 86 15.60 -3.27 4.41
C ASP A 86 16.15 -4.18 5.52
N MET A 87 15.71 -5.44 5.61
CA MET A 87 16.13 -6.35 6.68
C MET A 87 17.62 -6.67 6.64
N PRO A 88 18.23 -7.03 7.81
CA PRO A 88 19.65 -7.34 7.89
C PRO A 88 20.13 -8.45 6.94
N CYS A 89 19.26 -9.39 6.61
CA CYS A 89 19.57 -10.48 5.67
C CYS A 89 19.50 -10.07 4.18
N MET A 90 19.06 -8.85 3.91
CA MET A 90 18.98 -8.25 2.58
C MET A 90 19.89 -7.03 2.51
N ASP A 91 19.34 -5.83 2.33
CA ASP A 91 20.15 -4.59 2.19
C ASP A 91 20.64 -4.03 3.53
N ASN A 92 20.08 -4.47 4.64
CA ASN A 92 20.40 -4.01 6.00
C ASN A 92 20.35 -2.48 6.16
N ASP A 93 19.30 -1.87 5.63
CA ASP A 93 19.07 -0.43 5.74
C ASP A 93 18.44 -0.10 7.11
N VAL A 94 18.99 0.91 7.77
CA VAL A 94 18.52 1.33 9.11
C VAL A 94 17.58 2.55 9.05
N LEU A 95 17.60 3.29 7.97
CA LEU A 95 16.76 4.47 7.74
C LEU A 95 16.10 4.42 6.37
N ARG A 96 14.87 4.89 6.31
CA ARG A 96 14.10 5.12 5.08
C ARG A 96 13.34 6.44 5.21
N ARG A 97 13.54 7.37 4.27
CA ARG A 97 12.96 8.72 4.31
C ARG A 97 13.19 9.43 5.65
N GLY A 98 14.38 9.25 6.24
CA GLY A 98 14.76 9.86 7.52
C GLY A 98 14.15 9.21 8.77
N LYS A 99 13.41 8.11 8.62
CA LYS A 99 12.81 7.35 9.71
C LYS A 99 13.45 5.98 9.87
N PRO A 100 13.50 5.41 11.09
CA PRO A 100 13.94 4.04 11.28
C PRO A 100 13.17 3.07 10.39
N THR A 101 13.88 2.12 9.79
CA THR A 101 13.24 1.02 9.05
C THR A 101 12.43 0.14 10.00
N VAL A 102 11.52 -0.64 9.48
CA VAL A 102 10.58 -1.43 10.30
C VAL A 102 11.32 -2.37 11.25
N HIS A 103 12.35 -3.07 10.77
CA HIS A 103 13.10 -4.00 11.62
C HIS A 103 13.89 -3.30 12.73
N VAL A 104 14.32 -2.06 12.52
CA VAL A 104 14.99 -1.25 13.56
C VAL A 104 13.99 -0.83 14.63
N LYS A 105 12.80 -0.40 14.24
CA LYS A 105 11.80 0.10 15.18
C LYS A 105 11.03 -0.99 15.90
N TYR A 106 10.69 -2.07 15.22
CA TYR A 106 9.77 -3.11 15.73
C TYR A 106 10.44 -4.49 15.87
N GLY A 107 11.67 -4.65 15.40
CA GLY A 107 12.39 -5.92 15.38
C GLY A 107 12.16 -6.73 14.10
N GLU A 108 13.07 -7.67 13.87
CA GLU A 108 13.09 -8.46 12.62
C GLU A 108 11.87 -9.36 12.47
N ALA A 109 11.39 -9.98 13.57
CA ALA A 109 10.23 -10.83 13.54
C ALA A 109 8.97 -10.06 13.08
N GLN A 110 8.73 -8.88 13.64
CA GLN A 110 7.63 -8.02 13.25
C GLN A 110 7.78 -7.52 11.82
N ALA A 111 8.99 -7.18 11.37
CA ALA A 111 9.23 -6.77 9.99
C ALA A 111 8.91 -7.89 8.99
N MET A 112 9.37 -9.10 9.28
CA MET A 112 9.08 -10.27 8.44
C MET A 112 7.58 -10.53 8.35
N LEU A 113 6.89 -10.62 9.49
CA LEU A 113 5.47 -10.92 9.55
C LEU A 113 4.60 -9.80 8.97
N ALA A 114 4.98 -8.53 9.16
CA ALA A 114 4.25 -7.42 8.56
C ALA A 114 4.37 -7.42 7.03
N GLY A 115 5.54 -7.73 6.51
CA GLY A 115 5.72 -7.90 5.06
C GLY A 115 4.86 -9.02 4.50
N ASP A 116 4.87 -10.20 5.13
CA ASP A 116 4.04 -11.34 4.73
C ASP A 116 2.54 -10.99 4.78
N ALA A 117 2.11 -10.32 5.85
CA ALA A 117 0.71 -9.91 6.02
C ALA A 117 0.28 -8.88 4.97
N MET A 118 1.13 -7.90 4.63
CA MET A 118 0.83 -6.93 3.57
C MET A 118 0.73 -7.59 2.20
N GLN A 119 1.57 -8.59 1.90
CA GLN A 119 1.47 -9.35 0.67
C GLN A 119 0.13 -10.11 0.60
N ALA A 120 -0.24 -10.81 1.66
CA ALA A 120 -1.52 -11.53 1.72
C ALA A 120 -2.70 -10.57 1.60
N LEU A 121 -2.68 -9.44 2.30
CA LEU A 121 -3.71 -8.40 2.24
C LEU A 121 -3.87 -7.82 0.83
N ALA A 122 -2.78 -7.66 0.08
CA ALA A 122 -2.84 -7.16 -1.29
C ALA A 122 -3.72 -8.06 -2.19
N PHE A 123 -3.59 -9.38 -2.08
CA PHE A 123 -4.43 -10.32 -2.80
C PHE A 123 -5.87 -10.33 -2.28
N ASP A 124 -6.07 -10.19 -0.97
CA ASP A 124 -7.39 -10.07 -0.37
C ASP A 124 -8.13 -8.83 -0.88
N VAL A 125 -7.46 -7.69 -0.92
CA VAL A 125 -8.00 -6.44 -1.50
C VAL A 125 -8.42 -6.61 -2.95
N LEU A 126 -7.67 -7.37 -3.75
CA LEU A 126 -8.00 -7.64 -5.15
C LEU A 126 -9.18 -8.59 -5.33
N THR A 127 -9.47 -9.42 -4.33
CA THR A 127 -10.56 -10.38 -4.39
C THR A 127 -11.87 -9.69 -4.01
N PRO A 128 -12.84 -9.57 -4.91
CA PRO A 128 -14.12 -8.94 -4.56
C PRO A 128 -14.87 -9.79 -3.53
N ASP A 129 -15.42 -9.11 -2.51
CA ASP A 129 -16.35 -9.73 -1.59
C ASP A 129 -17.58 -10.14 -2.36
N THR A 130 -17.73 -11.40 -2.64
CA THR A 130 -18.93 -12.08 -3.02
C THR A 130 -19.55 -11.96 -4.37
N GLY A 131 -20.43 -12.89 -4.57
CA GLY A 131 -21.47 -12.91 -5.58
C GLY A 131 -21.01 -13.35 -6.96
N MET A 132 -19.76 -13.73 -7.10
CA MET A 132 -19.40 -14.59 -8.22
C MET A 132 -19.96 -15.99 -7.95
N SER A 133 -21.25 -16.16 -8.23
CA SER A 133 -21.75 -17.50 -8.48
C SER A 133 -20.86 -18.09 -9.56
N PRO A 134 -20.33 -19.30 -9.36
CA PRO A 134 -19.68 -20.00 -10.46
C PRO A 134 -20.69 -20.14 -11.58
N GLN A 135 -20.40 -19.54 -12.72
CA GLN A 135 -21.13 -19.83 -13.95
C GLN A 135 -20.60 -21.14 -14.53
#